data_e6508a995e09f2e7057f91d462c70e3d
#
_entry.id   e6508a995e09f2e7057f91d462c70e3d
#
_cell.length_a   1.000
_cell.length_b   1.000
_cell.length_c   1.000
_cell.angle_alpha   90.00
_cell.angle_beta   90.00
_cell.angle_gamma   90.00
#
_symmetry.space_group_name_H-M   'P 1'
#
loop_
_entity.id
_entity.type
_entity.pdbx_description
1 polymer ?
#
loop_
_entity_poly.entity_id
_entity_poly.type
_entity_poly.pdbx_seq_one_letter_code
_entity_poly.pdbx_strand_id
1 'polypeptide(L)'
;MKKYALLFFIAAATATTLSAQDTLTVNHPNKVQVISASGSQQVEIFGSEENPDYYYSSSIETGPNAVVRTRERLSQGLDFSLPLFGTEGSGKCSRKPYGEVDLVASPGFGICFPDGISDAAYDPMRQAWGLDFTLTLIQADFHPWGGKSHLYMNFGLEDRSFKIRGNQRYVKGENGTLGFAPVDGRPKWSALRIFGWNLSAGYYQCIHKDFGIFVEPILNFNTSSRIKTKWYDADDKQCKAKQKKVGLEHLVTYELMGGVKFGDIKLYVKYNPCNLIATGLGPDFNTWSVGIIL
;
A
#
# COMPACT_ATOMS: atom_id res chain seq x y z
N MET A 1 -6.82 18.19 19.10
CA MET A 1 -6.25 17.70 17.83
C MET A 1 -7.05 16.57 17.15
N LYS A 2 -7.80 15.72 17.87
CA LYS A 2 -8.61 14.62 17.28
C LYS A 2 -9.82 15.05 16.42
N LYS A 3 -10.34 16.27 16.58
CA LYS A 3 -11.51 16.78 15.84
C LYS A 3 -11.18 17.28 14.42
N TYR A 4 -9.94 17.68 14.17
CA TYR A 4 -9.53 18.22 12.86
C TYR A 4 -9.11 17.15 11.85
N ALA A 5 -8.60 15.99 12.33
CA ALA A 5 -8.29 14.86 11.47
C ALA A 5 -9.55 14.25 10.82
N LEU A 6 -10.68 14.24 11.54
CA LEU A 6 -11.95 13.74 11.03
C LEU A 6 -12.55 14.68 9.97
N LEU A 7 -12.39 16.00 10.14
CA LEU A 7 -12.85 17.00 9.18
C LEU A 7 -12.07 16.94 7.85
N PHE A 8 -10.77 16.63 7.90
CA PHE A 8 -9.96 16.49 6.70
C PHE A 8 -10.36 15.23 5.90
N PHE A 9 -10.71 14.14 6.58
CA PHE A 9 -11.19 12.91 5.93
C PHE A 9 -12.59 13.07 5.33
N ILE A 10 -13.48 13.84 5.97
CA ILE A 10 -14.83 14.12 5.45
C ILE A 10 -14.73 15.08 4.25
N ALA A 11 -13.83 16.05 4.26
CA ALA A 11 -13.60 16.95 3.14
C ALA A 11 -13.01 16.22 1.91
N ALA A 12 -12.14 15.23 2.12
CA ALA A 12 -11.60 14.41 1.04
C ALA A 12 -12.65 13.44 0.46
N ALA A 13 -13.56 12.92 1.32
CA ALA A 13 -14.61 11.99 0.88
C ALA A 13 -15.79 12.69 0.17
N THR A 14 -16.03 13.98 0.44
CA THR A 14 -17.10 14.74 -0.23
C THR A 14 -16.67 15.35 -1.57
N ALA A 15 -15.38 15.36 -1.88
CA ALA A 15 -14.87 15.82 -3.17
C ALA A 15 -15.18 14.87 -4.34
N THR A 16 -15.66 13.65 -4.07
CA THR A 16 -15.88 12.64 -5.13
C THR A 16 -17.32 12.58 -5.68
N THR A 17 -18.23 13.47 -5.27
CA THR A 17 -19.64 13.42 -5.71
C THR A 17 -20.13 14.65 -6.47
N LEU A 18 -19.24 15.51 -6.93
CA LEU A 18 -19.58 16.58 -7.86
C LEU A 18 -19.32 16.08 -9.29
N SER A 19 -20.32 15.41 -9.88
CA SER A 19 -20.45 15.29 -11.33
C SER A 19 -20.89 16.66 -11.86
N ALA A 20 -19.99 17.62 -11.82
CA ALA A 20 -20.12 18.84 -12.57
C ALA A 20 -19.65 18.57 -14.00
N GLN A 21 -20.28 19.19 -14.98
CA GLN A 21 -19.73 19.32 -16.31
C GLN A 21 -18.37 20.03 -16.19
N ASP A 22 -17.29 19.23 -16.07
CA ASP A 22 -15.94 19.78 -15.99
C ASP A 22 -15.59 20.37 -17.35
N THR A 23 -15.66 21.68 -17.44
CA THR A 23 -15.15 22.41 -18.60
C THR A 23 -13.65 22.60 -18.37
N LEU A 24 -12.84 21.76 -19.01
CA LEU A 24 -11.41 21.95 -19.03
C LEU A 24 -11.07 23.14 -19.91
N THR A 25 -10.53 24.19 -19.32
CA THR A 25 -10.03 25.36 -20.07
C THR A 25 -8.50 25.32 -20.05
N VAL A 26 -7.91 25.14 -21.20
CA VAL A 26 -6.45 25.20 -21.39
C VAL A 26 -6.16 26.48 -22.17
N ASN A 27 -5.47 27.42 -21.54
CA ASN A 27 -5.09 28.69 -22.17
C ASN A 27 -3.84 28.47 -23.04
N HIS A 28 -3.94 28.90 -24.31
CA HIS A 28 -2.85 28.87 -25.29
C HIS A 28 -2.13 27.51 -25.36
N PRO A 29 -2.82 26.41 -25.74
CA PRO A 29 -2.18 25.11 -25.89
C PRO A 29 -1.16 25.13 -27.04
N ASN A 30 0.01 24.54 -26.84
CA ASN A 30 1.06 24.49 -27.84
C ASN A 30 0.65 23.60 -29.04
N LYS A 31 -0.12 22.55 -28.75
CA LYS A 31 -0.64 21.63 -29.78
C LYS A 31 -1.94 20.97 -29.30
N VAL A 32 -2.93 20.99 -30.14
CA VAL A 32 -4.16 20.19 -29.99
C VAL A 32 -4.25 19.20 -31.13
N GLN A 33 -4.43 17.94 -30.83
CA GLN A 33 -4.56 16.87 -31.81
C GLN A 33 -5.90 16.17 -31.60
N VAL A 34 -6.72 16.10 -32.65
CA VAL A 34 -7.98 15.35 -32.63
C VAL A 34 -7.83 14.17 -33.57
N ILE A 35 -7.94 12.96 -33.05
CA ILE A 35 -7.85 11.72 -33.79
C ILE A 35 -9.25 11.13 -33.82
N SER A 36 -9.79 10.97 -35.01
CA SER A 36 -11.10 10.33 -35.23
C SER A 36 -10.89 9.03 -35.99
N ALA A 37 -11.29 7.93 -35.36
CA ALA A 37 -11.32 6.61 -35.99
C ALA A 37 -12.76 6.08 -35.96
N SER A 38 -13.06 5.08 -36.80
CA SER A 38 -14.39 4.48 -36.86
C SER A 38 -14.76 3.91 -35.46
N GLY A 39 -15.66 4.62 -34.76
CA GLY A 39 -16.15 4.22 -33.44
C GLY A 39 -15.41 4.81 -32.27
N SER A 40 -14.40 5.67 -32.47
CA SER A 40 -13.72 6.37 -31.36
C SER A 40 -13.26 7.76 -31.77
N GLN A 41 -13.26 8.67 -30.79
CA GLN A 41 -12.71 10.00 -30.96
C GLN A 41 -11.76 10.26 -29.76
N GLN A 42 -10.55 10.69 -30.06
CA GLN A 42 -9.54 11.02 -29.05
C GLN A 42 -9.10 12.47 -29.24
N VAL A 43 -9.07 13.22 -28.15
CA VAL A 43 -8.57 14.58 -28.09
C VAL A 43 -7.33 14.59 -27.22
N GLU A 44 -6.23 15.10 -27.75
CA GLU A 44 -4.97 15.27 -27.01
C GLU A 44 -4.55 16.73 -27.02
N ILE A 45 -4.14 17.24 -25.86
CA ILE A 45 -3.66 18.59 -25.70
C ILE A 45 -2.24 18.52 -25.12
N PHE A 46 -1.30 19.16 -25.77
CA PHE A 46 0.10 19.15 -25.39
C PHE A 46 0.57 20.57 -25.09
N GLY A 47 1.13 20.76 -23.90
CA GLY A 47 1.69 21.99 -23.41
C GLY A 47 0.67 23.13 -23.31
N SER A 48 0.99 24.09 -22.50
CA SER A 48 0.32 25.40 -22.46
C SER A 48 1.39 26.49 -22.24
N GLU A 49 1.01 27.75 -22.39
CA GLU A 49 1.91 28.87 -22.16
C GLU A 49 2.43 28.92 -20.72
N GLU A 50 1.61 28.46 -19.77
CA GLU A 50 1.92 28.38 -18.34
C GLU A 50 2.63 27.08 -17.95
N ASN A 51 2.40 25.98 -18.69
CA ASN A 51 2.99 24.67 -18.42
C ASN A 51 3.32 23.96 -19.73
N PRO A 52 4.58 24.07 -20.24
CA PRO A 52 5.01 23.45 -21.49
C PRO A 52 4.90 21.91 -21.49
N ASP A 53 4.94 21.27 -20.33
CA ASP A 53 4.91 19.82 -20.17
C ASP A 53 3.50 19.27 -19.89
N TYR A 54 2.47 20.14 -19.93
CA TYR A 54 1.07 19.72 -19.74
C TYR A 54 0.63 18.73 -20.83
N TYR A 55 -0.02 17.68 -20.43
CA TYR A 55 -0.62 16.69 -21.32
C TYR A 55 -2.01 16.32 -20.84
N TYR A 56 -2.97 16.41 -21.74
CA TYR A 56 -4.33 15.93 -21.52
C TYR A 56 -4.74 15.01 -22.68
N SER A 57 -5.37 13.89 -22.36
CA SER A 57 -5.95 12.99 -23.35
C SER A 57 -7.34 12.55 -22.91
N SER A 58 -8.30 12.70 -23.76
CA SER A 58 -9.66 12.19 -23.57
C SER A 58 -10.05 11.33 -24.77
N SER A 59 -10.49 10.10 -24.53
CA SER A 59 -11.00 9.21 -25.55
C SER A 59 -12.46 8.87 -25.29
N ILE A 60 -13.29 8.99 -26.32
CA ILE A 60 -14.71 8.67 -26.29
C ILE A 60 -14.93 7.53 -27.28
N GLU A 61 -15.36 6.38 -26.80
CA GLU A 61 -15.80 5.27 -27.62
C GLU A 61 -17.30 5.43 -27.91
N THR A 62 -17.67 5.51 -29.20
CA THR A 62 -19.08 5.62 -29.65
C THR A 62 -19.65 4.23 -29.89
N GLY A 63 -20.61 3.81 -29.06
CA GLY A 63 -21.27 2.51 -29.16
C GLY A 63 -22.32 2.33 -28.07
N PRO A 64 -23.09 1.23 -28.07
CA PRO A 64 -24.12 0.99 -27.06
C PRO A 64 -23.56 0.87 -25.61
N ASN A 65 -22.25 0.72 -25.44
CA ASN A 65 -21.52 0.76 -24.18
C ASN A 65 -20.42 1.83 -24.22
N ALA A 66 -20.77 3.05 -24.60
CA ALA A 66 -19.83 4.16 -24.70
C ALA A 66 -19.03 4.35 -23.39
N VAL A 67 -17.71 4.26 -23.46
CA VAL A 67 -16.81 4.48 -22.34
C VAL A 67 -16.02 5.75 -22.61
N VAL A 68 -16.10 6.70 -21.68
CA VAL A 68 -15.26 7.89 -21.68
C VAL A 68 -14.04 7.60 -20.79
N ARG A 69 -12.85 7.66 -21.37
CA ARG A 69 -11.59 7.56 -20.63
C ARG A 69 -10.89 8.89 -20.70
N THR A 70 -10.71 9.51 -19.56
CA THR A 70 -9.95 10.76 -19.43
C THR A 70 -8.65 10.48 -18.69
N ARG A 71 -7.55 10.91 -19.25
CA ARG A 71 -6.23 10.88 -18.64
C ARG A 71 -5.67 12.29 -18.62
N GLU A 72 -5.53 12.84 -17.45
CA GLU A 72 -4.88 14.13 -17.24
C GLU A 72 -3.52 13.89 -16.58
N ARG A 73 -2.48 14.45 -17.15
CA ARG A 73 -1.14 14.42 -16.59
C ARG A 73 -0.73 15.86 -16.32
N LEU A 74 -0.84 16.26 -15.07
CA LEU A 74 -0.28 17.50 -14.55
C LEU A 74 1.21 17.24 -14.25
N SER A 75 2.09 17.36 -15.23
CA SER A 75 3.52 17.42 -14.95
C SER A 75 3.86 18.82 -14.44
N GLN A 76 3.64 19.08 -13.17
CA GLN A 76 4.35 20.15 -12.50
C GLN A 76 5.80 19.67 -12.33
N GLY A 77 6.68 20.15 -13.19
CA GLY A 77 8.10 19.93 -13.04
C GLY A 77 8.56 20.50 -11.70
N LEU A 78 8.68 19.66 -10.70
CA LEU A 78 9.50 19.97 -9.54
C LEU A 78 10.94 19.96 -10.05
N ASP A 79 11.49 21.13 -10.36
CA ASP A 79 12.92 21.32 -10.60
C ASP A 79 13.66 21.04 -9.28
N PHE A 80 13.84 19.76 -8.97
CA PHE A 80 14.71 19.30 -7.91
C PHE A 80 16.10 19.11 -8.49
N SER A 81 16.86 20.19 -8.62
CA SER A 81 18.30 20.10 -8.85
C SER A 81 18.99 19.67 -7.55
N LEU A 82 19.14 18.35 -7.36
CA LEU A 82 20.07 17.82 -6.36
C LEU A 82 21.49 18.02 -6.88
N PRO A 83 22.34 18.82 -6.22
CA PRO A 83 23.69 19.12 -6.71
C PRO A 83 24.70 17.96 -6.57
N LEU A 84 24.24 16.73 -6.33
CA LEU A 84 25.08 15.57 -6.05
C LEU A 84 25.36 14.65 -7.24
N PHE A 85 24.72 14.83 -8.39
CA PHE A 85 24.95 13.98 -9.57
C PHE A 85 25.01 14.80 -10.85
N GLY A 86 26.02 15.65 -10.95
CA GLY A 86 26.42 16.28 -12.19
C GLY A 86 27.45 15.41 -12.89
N THR A 87 27.07 14.61 -13.88
CA THR A 87 27.96 14.14 -14.92
C THR A 87 27.26 14.33 -16.26
N GLU A 88 27.75 15.31 -17.02
CA GLU A 88 27.47 15.42 -18.43
C GLU A 88 27.96 14.17 -19.15
N GLY A 89 27.04 13.31 -19.54
CA GLY A 89 27.26 12.13 -20.37
C GLY A 89 26.50 12.28 -21.68
N SER A 90 27.25 12.63 -22.72
CA SER A 90 26.83 12.63 -24.11
C SER A 90 26.21 11.30 -24.54
N GLY A 91 24.88 11.26 -24.71
CA GLY A 91 24.21 10.12 -25.31
C GLY A 91 22.71 10.37 -25.46
N LYS A 92 22.25 10.44 -26.69
CA LYS A 92 20.89 10.75 -27.16
C LYS A 92 19.78 9.96 -26.45
N CYS A 93 19.39 10.40 -25.26
CA CYS A 93 18.10 10.10 -24.64
C CYS A 93 17.90 11.10 -23.49
N SER A 94 17.84 12.39 -23.84
CA SER A 94 17.53 13.46 -22.87
C SER A 94 16.02 13.45 -22.61
N ARG A 95 15.55 12.58 -21.73
CA ARG A 95 14.33 12.86 -21.00
C ARG A 95 14.74 13.61 -19.74
N LYS A 96 14.26 14.84 -19.61
CA LYS A 96 14.40 15.60 -18.36
C LYS A 96 13.88 14.76 -17.19
N PRO A 97 14.52 14.84 -16.02
CA PRO A 97 13.97 14.19 -14.82
C PRO A 97 12.55 14.72 -14.57
N TYR A 98 11.63 13.84 -14.25
CA TYR A 98 10.25 14.20 -13.93
C TYR A 98 9.75 13.42 -12.71
N GLY A 99 8.78 14.00 -12.03
CA GLY A 99 8.08 13.36 -10.95
C GLY A 99 6.56 13.34 -11.20
N GLU A 100 5.89 12.32 -10.74
CA GLU A 100 4.45 12.14 -10.85
C GLU A 100 3.91 11.71 -9.48
N VAL A 101 2.76 12.24 -9.09
CA VAL A 101 2.08 11.84 -7.84
C VAL A 101 0.68 11.39 -8.20
N ASP A 102 0.38 10.15 -7.87
CA ASP A 102 -0.90 9.52 -8.20
C ASP A 102 -1.66 9.11 -6.92
N LEU A 103 -2.96 9.31 -6.96
CA LEU A 103 -3.88 8.63 -6.05
C LEU A 103 -4.16 7.25 -6.63
N VAL A 104 -3.69 6.23 -5.93
CA VAL A 104 -3.83 4.84 -6.36
C VAL A 104 -4.65 4.06 -5.33
N ALA A 105 -5.21 2.93 -5.74
CA ALA A 105 -5.83 1.97 -4.83
C ALA A 105 -5.24 0.59 -5.13
N SER A 106 -3.95 0.42 -4.81
CA SER A 106 -3.20 -0.78 -5.12
C SER A 106 -3.21 -1.73 -3.92
N PRO A 107 -4.04 -2.80 -3.95
CA PRO A 107 -4.10 -3.77 -2.88
C PRO A 107 -2.97 -4.79 -2.98
N GLY A 108 -2.39 -5.11 -1.83
CA GLY A 108 -1.43 -6.20 -1.68
C GLY A 108 -1.96 -7.26 -0.75
N PHE A 109 -1.71 -8.52 -1.09
CA PHE A 109 -2.12 -9.68 -0.34
C PHE A 109 -0.94 -10.60 -0.13
N GLY A 110 -0.65 -10.94 1.12
CA GLY A 110 0.42 -11.87 1.47
C GLY A 110 0.02 -12.81 2.58
N ILE A 111 0.88 -13.80 2.77
CA ILE A 111 0.86 -14.69 3.92
C ILE A 111 2.02 -14.28 4.81
N CYS A 112 1.76 -13.99 6.08
CA CYS A 112 2.76 -13.66 7.07
C CYS A 112 2.87 -14.75 8.14
N PHE A 113 4.06 -14.90 8.66
CA PHE A 113 4.38 -15.82 9.75
C PHE A 113 5.44 -15.22 10.68
N PRO A 114 5.33 -15.49 11.98
CA PRO A 114 6.33 -15.09 12.96
C PRO A 114 7.55 -16.00 12.89
N ASP A 115 8.71 -15.49 13.25
CA ASP A 115 9.98 -16.19 13.32
C ASP A 115 10.77 -15.74 14.56
N GLY A 116 11.66 -16.62 15.05
CA GLY A 116 12.56 -16.29 16.15
C GLY A 116 11.95 -16.34 17.57
N ILE A 117 10.72 -16.84 17.73
CA ILE A 117 10.11 -16.99 19.05
C ILE A 117 10.86 -18.08 19.83
N SER A 118 11.56 -17.71 20.89
CA SER A 118 12.33 -18.64 21.73
C SER A 118 11.60 -19.12 22.98
N ASP A 119 10.70 -18.31 23.52
CA ASP A 119 9.99 -18.59 24.78
C ASP A 119 8.89 -19.63 24.59
N ALA A 120 8.97 -20.72 25.33
CA ALA A 120 8.01 -21.84 25.31
C ALA A 120 6.58 -21.41 25.74
N ALA A 121 6.42 -20.35 26.50
CA ALA A 121 5.12 -19.81 26.85
C ALA A 121 4.32 -19.35 25.62
N TYR A 122 5.00 -19.11 24.49
CA TYR A 122 4.42 -18.65 23.23
C TYR A 122 4.48 -19.68 22.11
N ASP A 123 4.68 -20.97 22.43
CA ASP A 123 4.67 -22.07 21.45
C ASP A 123 3.49 -22.05 20.46
N PRO A 124 2.23 -21.74 20.86
CA PRO A 124 1.15 -21.69 19.90
C PRO A 124 1.35 -20.64 18.81
N MET A 125 2.11 -19.59 19.08
CA MET A 125 2.39 -18.52 18.13
C MET A 125 3.48 -18.91 17.12
N ARG A 126 4.38 -19.84 17.44
CA ARG A 126 5.40 -20.36 16.50
C ARG A 126 4.77 -20.99 15.25
N GLN A 127 3.59 -21.57 15.39
CA GLN A 127 2.84 -22.17 14.29
C GLN A 127 1.78 -21.22 13.71
N ALA A 128 1.78 -19.96 14.15
CA ALA A 128 0.84 -18.98 13.64
C ALA A 128 1.18 -18.61 12.20
N TRP A 129 0.15 -18.42 11.42
CA TRP A 129 0.26 -17.82 10.09
C TRP A 129 -0.95 -16.90 9.88
N GLY A 130 -0.85 -16.00 8.97
CA GLY A 130 -1.95 -15.10 8.76
C GLY A 130 -1.89 -14.36 7.43
N LEU A 131 -2.75 -13.38 7.33
CA LEU A 131 -2.82 -12.53 6.16
C LEU A 131 -2.08 -11.23 6.48
N ASP A 132 -1.29 -10.83 5.52
CA ASP A 132 -0.67 -9.53 5.40
C ASP A 132 -1.40 -8.80 4.27
N PHE A 133 -2.16 -7.78 4.63
CA PHE A 133 -2.90 -6.96 3.68
C PHE A 133 -2.31 -5.56 3.67
N THR A 134 -1.93 -5.09 2.51
CA THR A 134 -1.48 -3.70 2.29
C THR A 134 -2.41 -3.00 1.31
N LEU A 135 -2.57 -1.71 1.45
CA LEU A 135 -3.29 -0.88 0.49
C LEU A 135 -2.51 0.42 0.29
N THR A 136 -1.87 0.55 -0.85
CA THR A 136 -1.24 1.82 -1.25
C THR A 136 -2.32 2.79 -1.69
N LEU A 137 -2.31 3.99 -1.11
CA LEU A 137 -3.29 5.06 -1.39
C LEU A 137 -2.69 6.19 -2.23
N ILE A 138 -1.43 6.52 -1.98
CA ILE A 138 -0.70 7.57 -2.68
C ILE A 138 0.63 6.98 -3.10
N GLN A 139 0.99 7.19 -4.36
CA GLN A 139 2.28 6.85 -4.92
C GLN A 139 2.88 8.08 -5.58
N ALA A 140 4.15 8.34 -5.31
CA ALA A 140 4.94 9.37 -5.97
C ALA A 140 6.12 8.70 -6.67
N ASP A 141 6.23 8.86 -7.98
CA ASP A 141 7.28 8.30 -8.81
C ASP A 141 8.24 9.38 -9.25
N PHE A 142 9.55 9.11 -9.17
CA PHE A 142 10.63 10.01 -9.58
C PHE A 142 11.53 9.28 -10.56
N HIS A 143 11.70 9.84 -11.75
CA HIS A 143 12.48 9.29 -12.84
C HIS A 143 13.76 10.11 -13.12
N PRO A 144 14.78 10.07 -12.24
CA PRO A 144 15.97 10.89 -12.40
C PRO A 144 16.89 10.43 -13.55
N TRP A 145 16.81 9.16 -13.95
CA TRP A 145 17.73 8.54 -14.92
C TRP A 145 17.05 8.08 -16.22
N GLY A 146 15.82 8.51 -16.46
CA GLY A 146 15.03 8.08 -17.60
C GLY A 146 14.23 6.79 -17.36
N GLY A 147 13.57 6.27 -18.39
CA GLY A 147 12.46 5.31 -18.28
C GLY A 147 12.76 3.87 -17.83
N LYS A 148 14.02 3.52 -17.49
CA LYS A 148 14.37 2.13 -17.08
C LYS A 148 14.44 1.92 -15.58
N SER A 149 14.65 3.00 -14.83
CA SER A 149 14.70 2.94 -13.37
C SER A 149 14.05 4.17 -12.77
N HIS A 150 13.42 4.01 -11.64
CA HIS A 150 12.81 5.11 -10.91
C HIS A 150 12.84 4.87 -9.41
N LEU A 151 12.82 5.96 -8.67
CA LEU A 151 12.53 5.99 -7.26
C LEU A 151 11.03 6.21 -7.08
N TYR A 152 10.46 5.62 -6.05
CA TYR A 152 9.07 5.87 -5.72
C TYR A 152 8.88 5.96 -4.21
N MET A 153 7.82 6.65 -3.81
CA MET A 153 7.38 6.73 -2.42
C MET A 153 5.90 6.35 -2.35
N ASN A 154 5.54 5.54 -1.36
CA ASN A 154 4.17 5.13 -1.14
C ASN A 154 3.70 5.53 0.25
N PHE A 155 2.43 5.90 0.34
CA PHE A 155 1.70 6.04 1.58
C PHE A 155 0.45 5.16 1.55
N GLY A 156 0.23 4.40 2.62
CA GLY A 156 -0.85 3.43 2.63
C GLY A 156 -1.25 2.91 4.00
N LEU A 157 -1.96 1.80 3.97
CA LEU A 157 -2.48 1.07 5.13
C LEU A 157 -1.90 -0.34 5.15
N GLU A 158 -1.75 -0.89 6.35
CA GLU A 158 -1.37 -2.27 6.55
C GLU A 158 -2.20 -2.93 7.65
N ASP A 159 -2.63 -4.17 7.43
CA ASP A 159 -3.35 -5.00 8.39
C ASP A 159 -2.76 -6.41 8.41
N ARG A 160 -1.95 -6.70 9.43
CA ARG A 160 -1.32 -8.01 9.64
C ARG A 160 -2.09 -8.83 10.64
N SER A 161 -2.28 -10.12 10.35
CA SER A 161 -2.97 -11.03 11.27
C SER A 161 -2.16 -12.30 11.50
N PHE A 162 -2.09 -12.73 12.74
CA PHE A 162 -1.41 -13.96 13.16
C PHE A 162 -2.46 -14.90 13.75
N LYS A 163 -2.79 -15.96 13.03
CA LYS A 163 -3.82 -16.92 13.41
C LYS A 163 -3.18 -18.15 14.02
N ILE A 164 -3.64 -18.53 15.20
CA ILE A 164 -3.36 -19.84 15.79
C ILE A 164 -4.57 -20.77 15.60
N ARG A 165 -4.28 -22.05 15.49
CA ARG A 165 -5.24 -23.14 15.50
C ARG A 165 -4.99 -23.99 16.72
N GLY A 166 -5.92 -24.88 17.08
CA GLY A 166 -5.82 -25.71 18.25
C GLY A 166 -6.68 -25.22 19.40
N ASN A 167 -6.47 -25.78 20.58
CA ASN A 167 -7.36 -25.58 21.73
C ASN A 167 -7.06 -24.31 22.54
N GLN A 168 -6.26 -23.39 21.98
CA GLN A 168 -5.86 -22.14 22.66
C GLN A 168 -6.34 -20.92 21.88
N ARG A 169 -6.58 -19.83 22.62
CA ARG A 169 -6.90 -18.52 22.08
C ARG A 169 -5.99 -17.45 22.65
N TYR A 170 -5.73 -16.43 21.86
CA TYR A 170 -5.11 -15.21 22.37
C TYR A 170 -5.99 -14.52 23.39
N VAL A 171 -5.40 -14.09 24.47
CA VAL A 171 -6.03 -13.25 25.50
C VAL A 171 -5.07 -12.14 25.92
N LYS A 172 -5.61 -11.01 26.34
CA LYS A 172 -4.85 -10.00 27.06
C LYS A 172 -4.98 -10.32 28.54
N GLY A 173 -3.86 -10.63 29.20
CA GLY A 173 -3.79 -10.92 30.63
C GLY A 173 -4.06 -9.69 31.50
N GLU A 174 -4.23 -9.89 32.80
CA GLU A 174 -4.46 -8.81 33.77
C GLU A 174 -3.32 -7.79 33.80
N ASN A 175 -2.09 -8.23 33.60
CA ASN A 175 -0.92 -7.38 33.50
C ASN A 175 -0.76 -6.65 32.17
N GLY A 176 -1.77 -6.75 31.28
CA GLY A 176 -1.75 -6.16 29.96
C GLY A 176 -0.94 -6.95 28.91
N THR A 177 -0.31 -8.06 29.30
CA THR A 177 0.53 -8.89 28.41
C THR A 177 -0.31 -9.81 27.52
N LEU A 178 0.26 -10.21 26.38
CA LEU A 178 -0.29 -11.24 25.54
C LEU A 178 -0.16 -12.60 26.26
N GLY A 179 -1.22 -13.38 26.27
CA GLY A 179 -1.23 -14.72 26.82
C GLY A 179 -2.13 -15.64 26.01
N PHE A 180 -2.26 -16.87 26.50
CA PHE A 180 -3.10 -17.89 25.92
C PHE A 180 -4.03 -18.47 26.97
N ALA A 181 -5.26 -18.78 26.56
CA ALA A 181 -6.24 -19.47 27.39
C ALA A 181 -6.90 -20.60 26.57
N PRO A 182 -7.37 -21.67 27.21
CA PRO A 182 -8.13 -22.70 26.52
C PRO A 182 -9.43 -22.11 25.94
N VAL A 183 -9.93 -22.79 24.94
CA VAL A 183 -11.22 -22.49 24.31
C VAL A 183 -12.26 -23.46 24.87
N ASP A 184 -13.36 -22.93 25.38
CA ASP A 184 -14.49 -23.75 25.83
C ASP A 184 -15.27 -24.22 24.58
N GLY A 185 -15.18 -25.52 24.24
CA GLY A 185 -15.78 -26.10 23.05
C GLY A 185 -14.80 -26.40 21.92
N ARG A 186 -15.30 -26.54 20.69
CA ARG A 186 -14.49 -26.91 19.52
C ARG A 186 -13.86 -25.65 18.89
N PRO A 187 -12.53 -25.48 18.98
CA PRO A 187 -11.86 -24.29 18.46
C PRO A 187 -11.90 -24.25 16.92
N LYS A 188 -12.08 -23.06 16.36
CA LYS A 188 -11.92 -22.81 14.92
C LYS A 188 -10.61 -22.09 14.63
N TRP A 189 -10.41 -20.93 15.23
CA TRP A 189 -9.18 -20.15 15.20
C TRP A 189 -9.22 -18.97 16.17
N SER A 190 -8.05 -18.51 16.57
CA SER A 190 -7.85 -17.22 17.24
C SER A 190 -6.80 -16.41 16.49
N ALA A 191 -7.01 -15.11 16.36
CA ALA A 191 -6.11 -14.23 15.61
C ALA A 191 -5.81 -12.95 16.38
N LEU A 192 -4.53 -12.62 16.47
CA LEU A 192 -4.03 -11.29 16.80
C LEU A 192 -3.90 -10.51 15.48
N ARG A 193 -4.43 -9.30 15.44
CA ARG A 193 -4.35 -8.40 14.28
C ARG A 193 -3.74 -7.07 14.69
N ILE A 194 -2.83 -6.57 13.88
CA ILE A 194 -2.17 -5.28 14.04
C ILE A 194 -2.45 -4.46 12.79
N PHE A 195 -2.97 -3.27 12.99
CA PHE A 195 -3.34 -2.33 11.92
C PHE A 195 -2.56 -1.04 12.07
N GLY A 196 -2.09 -0.51 10.97
CA GLY A 196 -1.34 0.74 10.93
C GLY A 196 -1.37 1.44 9.57
N TRP A 197 -0.64 2.54 9.53
CA TRP A 197 -0.29 3.27 8.32
C TRP A 197 1.14 2.92 7.94
N ASN A 198 1.45 2.95 6.66
CA ASN A 198 2.82 2.78 6.19
C ASN A 198 3.26 3.93 5.32
N LEU A 199 4.55 4.20 5.36
CA LEU A 199 5.27 5.07 4.45
C LEU A 199 6.46 4.29 3.93
N SER A 200 6.63 4.23 2.62
CA SER A 200 7.75 3.54 2.02
C SER A 200 8.45 4.39 0.97
N ALA A 201 9.71 4.05 0.71
CA ALA A 201 10.47 4.60 -0.38
C ALA A 201 11.18 3.45 -1.09
N GLY A 202 11.02 3.34 -2.40
CA GLY A 202 11.53 2.20 -3.14
C GLY A 202 12.33 2.61 -4.37
N TYR A 203 13.09 1.65 -4.85
CA TYR A 203 13.79 1.70 -6.12
C TYR A 203 13.30 0.57 -7.01
N TYR A 204 12.97 0.91 -8.23
CA TYR A 204 12.61 -0.04 -9.28
C TYR A 204 13.61 0.01 -10.42
N GLN A 205 14.03 -1.17 -10.89
CA GLN A 205 14.88 -1.35 -12.05
C GLN A 205 14.18 -2.22 -13.08
N CYS A 206 13.87 -1.66 -14.24
CA CYS A 206 13.42 -2.45 -15.39
C CYS A 206 14.60 -3.22 -15.99
N ILE A 207 14.46 -4.53 -16.11
CA ILE A 207 15.45 -5.42 -16.71
C ILE A 207 15.10 -5.69 -18.18
N HIS A 208 13.85 -6.05 -18.45
CA HIS A 208 13.40 -6.37 -19.80
C HIS A 208 11.91 -6.09 -19.97
N LYS A 209 11.56 -5.19 -20.92
CA LYS A 209 10.16 -4.79 -21.21
C LYS A 209 9.37 -4.50 -19.94
N ASP A 210 8.46 -5.42 -19.58
CA ASP A 210 7.55 -5.30 -18.44
C ASP A 210 8.05 -6.04 -17.18
N PHE A 211 9.28 -6.58 -17.23
CA PHE A 211 9.92 -7.27 -16.12
C PHE A 211 10.95 -6.41 -15.43
N GLY A 212 10.88 -6.31 -14.12
CA GLY A 212 11.86 -5.61 -13.32
C GLY A 212 11.94 -6.13 -11.89
N ILE A 213 12.90 -5.59 -11.16
CA ILE A 213 13.12 -5.87 -9.74
C ILE A 213 12.91 -4.60 -8.94
N PHE A 214 12.53 -4.76 -7.68
CA PHE A 214 12.39 -3.63 -6.77
C PHE A 214 12.87 -3.97 -5.37
N VAL A 215 13.24 -2.94 -4.63
CA VAL A 215 13.53 -2.96 -3.20
C VAL A 215 12.87 -1.76 -2.55
N GLU A 216 12.26 -1.98 -1.38
CA GLU A 216 11.40 -0.99 -0.74
C GLU A 216 11.49 -1.10 0.78
N PRO A 217 12.28 -0.26 1.46
CA PRO A 217 12.16 -0.06 2.90
C PRO A 217 10.82 0.59 3.24
N ILE A 218 10.19 0.09 4.29
CA ILE A 218 8.86 0.49 4.76
C ILE A 218 8.93 0.88 6.22
N LEU A 219 8.33 2.00 6.57
CA LEU A 219 8.14 2.45 7.94
C LEU A 219 6.67 2.32 8.29
N ASN A 220 6.35 1.53 9.32
CA ASN A 220 5.00 1.29 9.78
C ASN A 220 4.70 2.05 11.07
N PHE A 221 3.54 2.70 11.09
CA PHE A 221 2.95 3.37 12.25
C PHE A 221 1.75 2.55 12.71
N ASN A 222 1.99 1.60 13.61
CA ASN A 222 0.94 0.74 14.13
C ASN A 222 0.02 1.53 15.08
N THR A 223 -1.27 1.50 14.82
CA THR A 223 -2.24 2.34 15.52
C THR A 223 -3.22 1.57 16.37
N SER A 224 -3.36 0.28 16.13
CA SER A 224 -4.26 -0.57 16.92
C SER A 224 -3.97 -2.05 16.79
N SER A 225 -4.09 -2.76 17.91
CA SER A 225 -4.15 -4.21 17.93
C SER A 225 -5.53 -4.70 18.38
N ARG A 226 -5.91 -5.89 17.92
CA ARG A 226 -7.18 -6.52 18.25
C ARG A 226 -7.05 -8.05 18.25
N ILE A 227 -7.76 -8.70 19.17
CA ILE A 227 -7.86 -10.15 19.23
C ILE A 227 -9.26 -10.55 18.79
N LYS A 228 -9.36 -11.58 17.97
CA LYS A 228 -10.64 -12.16 17.51
C LYS A 228 -10.54 -13.68 17.56
N THR A 229 -11.47 -14.30 18.26
CA THR A 229 -11.57 -15.74 18.39
C THR A 229 -12.89 -16.23 17.87
N LYS A 230 -12.90 -17.38 17.18
CA LYS A 230 -14.10 -18.11 16.77
C LYS A 230 -14.00 -19.56 17.22
N TRP A 231 -15.10 -20.10 17.76
CA TRP A 231 -15.23 -21.49 18.18
C TRP A 231 -16.67 -21.97 18.04
N TYR A 232 -16.90 -23.23 18.25
CA TYR A 232 -18.23 -23.82 18.36
C TYR A 232 -18.43 -24.25 19.82
N ASP A 233 -19.60 -23.92 20.41
CA ASP A 233 -19.97 -24.37 21.74
C ASP A 233 -20.41 -25.84 21.76
N ALA A 234 -20.90 -26.30 22.91
CA ALA A 234 -21.37 -27.68 23.08
C ALA A 234 -22.58 -28.03 22.19
N ASP A 235 -23.38 -27.02 21.81
CA ASP A 235 -24.55 -27.16 20.92
C ASP A 235 -24.18 -26.98 19.43
N ASP A 236 -22.89 -27.02 19.09
CA ASP A 236 -22.34 -26.81 17.73
C ASP A 236 -22.66 -25.43 17.11
N LYS A 237 -23.04 -24.47 17.97
CA LYS A 237 -23.32 -23.10 17.57
C LYS A 237 -22.04 -22.29 17.48
N GLN A 238 -21.85 -21.56 16.37
CA GLN A 238 -20.65 -20.74 16.19
C GLN A 238 -20.66 -19.51 17.11
N CYS A 239 -19.70 -19.47 18.02
CA CYS A 239 -19.44 -18.37 18.92
C CYS A 239 -18.27 -17.50 18.41
N LYS A 240 -18.26 -16.23 18.84
CA LYS A 240 -17.26 -15.24 18.44
C LYS A 240 -17.01 -14.26 19.58
N ALA A 241 -15.74 -14.17 19.98
CA ALA A 241 -15.25 -13.12 20.88
C ALA A 241 -14.35 -12.14 20.12
N LYS A 242 -14.41 -10.86 20.49
CA LYS A 242 -13.61 -9.80 19.91
C LYS A 242 -13.18 -8.81 20.99
N GLN A 243 -11.88 -8.68 21.19
CA GLN A 243 -11.26 -7.64 22.00
C GLN A 243 -10.66 -6.58 21.04
N LYS A 244 -11.13 -5.34 21.16
CA LYS A 244 -10.66 -4.20 20.34
C LYS A 244 -9.70 -3.36 21.17
N LYS A 245 -8.73 -2.69 20.51
CA LYS A 245 -7.78 -1.76 21.13
C LYS A 245 -7.05 -2.40 22.31
N VAL A 246 -6.49 -3.59 22.07
CA VAL A 246 -5.77 -4.33 23.13
C VAL A 246 -4.46 -3.64 23.52
N GLY A 247 -3.90 -2.76 22.67
CA GLY A 247 -2.71 -1.96 22.97
C GLY A 247 -1.45 -2.83 23.15
N LEU A 248 -1.32 -3.85 22.32
CA LEU A 248 -0.16 -4.75 22.32
C LEU A 248 0.87 -4.36 21.26
N GLU A 249 0.51 -3.48 20.32
CA GLU A 249 1.34 -3.11 19.21
C GLU A 249 2.54 -2.22 19.59
N HIS A 250 3.68 -2.49 18.97
CA HIS A 250 4.79 -1.54 18.94
C HIS A 250 4.44 -0.40 17.97
N LEU A 251 4.57 0.86 18.43
CA LEU A 251 4.06 2.02 17.68
C LEU A 251 4.72 2.20 16.32
N VAL A 252 6.03 2.00 16.24
CA VAL A 252 6.80 2.19 15.01
C VAL A 252 7.64 0.96 14.75
N THR A 253 7.50 0.41 13.54
CA THR A 253 8.32 -0.72 13.08
C THR A 253 8.80 -0.43 11.67
N TYR A 254 9.90 -1.05 11.27
CA TYR A 254 10.42 -0.95 9.91
C TYR A 254 10.50 -2.33 9.26
N GLU A 255 10.37 -2.36 7.95
CA GLU A 255 10.41 -3.56 7.14
C GLU A 255 11.24 -3.33 5.89
N LEU A 256 11.73 -4.41 5.33
CA LEU A 256 12.35 -4.41 4.02
C LEU A 256 11.56 -5.34 3.11
N MET A 257 11.06 -4.80 2.02
CA MET A 257 10.38 -5.54 0.96
C MET A 257 11.24 -5.56 -0.28
N GLY A 258 11.26 -6.68 -0.98
CA GLY A 258 11.92 -6.81 -2.27
C GLY A 258 11.21 -7.85 -3.12
N GLY A 259 11.38 -7.73 -4.43
CA GLY A 259 10.71 -8.66 -5.32
C GLY A 259 10.85 -8.34 -6.80
N VAL A 260 9.94 -8.91 -7.56
CA VAL A 260 9.88 -8.77 -9.02
C VAL A 260 8.55 -8.17 -9.43
N LYS A 261 8.58 -7.38 -10.50
CA LYS A 261 7.39 -6.79 -11.11
C LYS A 261 7.24 -7.33 -12.53
N PHE A 262 6.04 -7.79 -12.86
CA PHE A 262 5.61 -8.20 -14.20
C PHE A 262 4.37 -7.39 -14.60
N GLY A 263 4.51 -6.48 -15.52
CA GLY A 263 3.44 -5.54 -15.85
C GLY A 263 3.01 -4.76 -14.59
N ASP A 264 1.74 -4.92 -14.21
CA ASP A 264 1.18 -4.26 -13.02
C ASP A 264 1.28 -5.10 -11.74
N ILE A 265 1.67 -6.37 -11.85
CA ILE A 265 1.74 -7.30 -10.72
C ILE A 265 3.13 -7.30 -10.11
N LYS A 266 3.24 -7.08 -8.79
CA LYS A 266 4.47 -7.24 -8.01
C LYS A 266 4.37 -8.51 -7.16
N LEU A 267 5.37 -9.40 -7.26
CA LEU A 267 5.58 -10.51 -6.33
C LEU A 267 6.63 -10.08 -5.32
N TYR A 268 6.35 -10.23 -4.03
CA TYR A 268 7.24 -9.73 -3.00
C TYR A 268 7.56 -10.74 -1.90
N VAL A 269 8.71 -10.55 -1.30
CA VAL A 269 9.08 -11.06 0.03
C VAL A 269 9.34 -9.85 0.91
N LYS A 270 8.77 -9.85 2.11
CA LYS A 270 8.91 -8.77 3.08
C LYS A 270 9.42 -9.34 4.40
N TYR A 271 10.39 -8.67 4.99
CA TYR A 271 10.99 -9.02 6.27
C TYR A 271 10.87 -7.86 7.25
N ASN A 272 10.34 -8.13 8.43
CA ASN A 272 10.28 -7.20 9.54
C ASN A 272 11.22 -7.69 10.66
N PRO A 273 12.36 -7.05 10.86
CA PRO A 273 13.27 -7.38 11.97
C PRO A 273 12.82 -6.82 13.32
N CYS A 274 11.79 -5.96 13.33
CA CYS A 274 11.31 -5.32 14.55
C CYS A 274 10.28 -6.20 15.25
N ASN A 275 10.30 -6.14 16.55
CA ASN A 275 9.24 -6.70 17.37
C ASN A 275 7.92 -5.97 17.11
N LEU A 276 6.87 -6.70 16.73
CA LEU A 276 5.55 -6.14 16.51
C LEU A 276 4.76 -5.88 17.77
N ILE A 277 5.10 -6.58 18.85
CA ILE A 277 4.50 -6.41 20.17
C ILE A 277 5.38 -5.49 20.99
N ALA A 278 4.77 -4.57 21.70
CA ALA A 278 5.48 -3.62 22.54
C ALA A 278 6.26 -4.37 23.63
N THR A 279 7.46 -3.88 23.94
CA THR A 279 8.40 -4.50 24.89
C THR A 279 7.73 -4.80 26.23
N GLY A 280 7.86 -6.03 26.70
CA GLY A 280 7.26 -6.50 27.94
C GLY A 280 5.77 -6.86 27.86
N LEU A 281 5.11 -6.67 26.70
CA LEU A 281 3.70 -7.05 26.54
C LEU A 281 3.50 -8.38 25.83
N GLY A 282 4.55 -9.02 25.34
CA GLY A 282 4.50 -10.32 24.67
C GLY A 282 5.88 -10.78 24.21
N PRO A 283 5.94 -11.82 23.37
CA PRO A 283 7.20 -12.34 22.86
C PRO A 283 7.84 -11.39 21.86
N ASP A 284 9.16 -11.40 21.83
CA ASP A 284 9.93 -10.82 20.76
C ASP A 284 9.95 -11.79 19.56
N PHE A 285 9.65 -11.30 18.37
CA PHE A 285 9.71 -12.07 17.15
C PHE A 285 9.82 -11.19 15.92
N ASN A 286 10.47 -11.73 14.91
CA ASN A 286 10.52 -11.17 13.57
C ASN A 286 9.34 -11.66 12.75
N THR A 287 9.07 -11.03 11.61
CA THR A 287 8.05 -11.54 10.70
C THR A 287 8.53 -11.59 9.26
N TRP A 288 8.09 -12.63 8.57
CA TRP A 288 8.23 -12.78 7.14
C TRP A 288 6.86 -12.72 6.48
N SER A 289 6.80 -12.11 5.30
CA SER A 289 5.61 -12.13 4.47
C SER A 289 6.00 -12.41 3.02
N VAL A 290 5.16 -13.18 2.33
CA VAL A 290 5.28 -13.43 0.89
C VAL A 290 3.92 -13.14 0.26
N GLY A 291 3.90 -12.41 -0.84
CA GLY A 291 2.63 -11.99 -1.42
C GLY A 291 2.72 -11.36 -2.80
N ILE A 292 1.59 -10.79 -3.19
CA ILE A 292 1.39 -10.07 -4.45
C ILE A 292 0.79 -8.69 -4.20
N ILE A 293 1.14 -7.71 -5.02
CA ILE A 293 0.51 -6.39 -5.11
C ILE A 293 -0.03 -6.24 -6.53
N LEU A 294 -1.28 -5.73 -6.63
CA LEU A 294 -2.02 -5.56 -7.88
C LEU A 294 -2.14 -4.08 -8.25
#